data_146cde4d533f3fe09257578966250248
#
_entry.id   146cde4d533f3fe09257578966250248
#
_cell.length_a   1.000
_cell.length_b   1.000
_cell.length_c   1.000
_cell.angle_alpha   90.00
_cell.angle_beta   90.00
_cell.angle_gamma   90.00
#
_symmetry.space_group_name_H-M   'P 1'
#
loop_
_entity.id
_entity.type
_entity.pdbx_description
1 polymer ?
#
loop_
_entity_poly.entity_id
_entity_poly.type
_entity_poly.pdbx_seq_one_letter_code
_entity_poly.pdbx_strand_id
1 'polypeptide(L)'
;MKNLSPSSKKQGAALLVSLWVLIILALIVGSFSFQVALEGMLVSRKKKQFKAEMLARSGVDYARAIIEQNQRARELEIEALEDDPDLFMQSALYVQRGLSTTSNITITNMGTFSVTIESAENGRNVNTLNRLQWIEIFEMANVPSTEWDSLIDCLEDWIDEGDLHGLNGAESDDPYYEEQGYPVKNGPLDSVEELLLIKNWNESILYGKSADDEGDAIYGIADLLTVWGDGKVNLNSATTNVLLSYAEYEGWELEGVLESRKGLDGIEGTLDDGLRSIDEVNADGEKFKLQSTFLKVTSIGNAGDTAYRIEVIMQLQGARPLVVYWNEKPEA
;
A
#
# COMPACT_ATOMS: atom_id res chain seq x y z
N MET A 1 91.17 21.55 32.77
CA MET A 1 90.35 20.94 31.75
C MET A 1 89.15 20.33 32.46
N LYS A 2 87.97 20.98 32.33
CA LYS A 2 86.71 20.50 32.95
C LYS A 2 85.98 19.65 31.90
N ASN A 3 85.82 18.36 32.14
CA ASN A 3 85.03 17.46 31.35
C ASN A 3 83.57 17.81 31.51
N LEU A 4 82.92 18.32 30.44
CA LEU A 4 81.48 18.53 30.33
C LEU A 4 80.84 17.18 30.04
N SER A 5 79.96 16.72 30.95
CA SER A 5 79.20 15.46 30.84
C SER A 5 78.15 15.49 29.72
N PRO A 6 77.91 14.39 28.97
CA PRO A 6 76.96 14.33 27.89
C PRO A 6 75.52 13.96 28.34
N SER A 7 75.03 14.50 29.45
CA SER A 7 73.75 14.06 30.02
C SER A 7 72.47 14.80 29.47
N SER A 8 72.64 15.93 28.80
CA SER A 8 71.47 16.73 28.39
C SER A 8 70.74 16.21 27.09
N LYS A 9 71.45 15.48 26.22
CA LYS A 9 70.86 14.92 24.98
C LYS A 9 69.93 13.73 25.24
N LYS A 10 70.12 12.98 26.31
CA LYS A 10 69.24 11.83 26.65
C LYS A 10 67.95 12.24 27.28
N GLN A 11 67.84 13.35 27.96
CA GLN A 11 66.61 13.88 28.56
C GLN A 11 65.61 14.43 27.52
N GLY A 12 66.10 15.06 26.41
CA GLY A 12 65.25 15.54 25.34
C GLY A 12 64.62 14.41 24.50
N ALA A 13 65.34 13.29 24.29
CA ALA A 13 64.79 12.13 23.59
C ALA A 13 63.68 11.40 24.41
N ALA A 14 63.83 11.30 25.70
CA ALA A 14 62.82 10.69 26.59
C ALA A 14 61.51 11.50 26.58
N LEU A 15 61.59 12.81 26.55
CA LEU A 15 60.45 13.70 26.52
C LEU A 15 59.67 13.59 25.19
N LEU A 16 60.38 13.48 24.06
CA LEU A 16 59.78 13.22 22.76
C LEU A 16 59.04 11.86 22.70
N VAL A 17 59.68 10.80 23.24
CA VAL A 17 59.04 9.46 23.27
C VAL A 17 57.80 9.48 24.17
N SER A 18 57.84 10.13 25.34
CA SER A 18 56.64 10.25 26.19
C SER A 18 55.52 11.04 25.54
N LEU A 19 55.83 12.09 24.77
CA LEU A 19 54.84 12.86 24.03
C LEU A 19 54.18 12.00 22.93
N TRP A 20 54.98 11.23 22.19
CA TRP A 20 54.43 10.31 21.19
C TRP A 20 53.53 9.23 21.80
N VAL A 21 53.91 8.66 22.93
CA VAL A 21 53.09 7.68 23.64
C VAL A 21 51.76 8.29 24.10
N LEU A 22 51.81 9.53 24.62
CA LEU A 22 50.59 10.25 25.03
C LEU A 22 49.67 10.53 23.83
N ILE A 23 50.22 10.94 22.69
CA ILE A 23 49.44 11.17 21.46
C ILE A 23 48.79 9.88 21.01
N ILE A 24 49.53 8.77 20.96
CA ILE A 24 49.00 7.46 20.54
C ILE A 24 47.88 7.01 21.50
N LEU A 25 48.07 7.12 22.80
CA LEU A 25 47.07 6.82 23.82
C LEU A 25 45.82 7.68 23.67
N ALA A 26 45.98 8.99 23.42
CA ALA A 26 44.86 9.91 23.18
C ALA A 26 44.07 9.53 21.93
N LEU A 27 44.75 9.13 20.84
CA LEU A 27 44.11 8.66 19.62
C LEU A 27 43.33 7.34 19.85
N ILE A 28 43.90 6.40 20.58
CA ILE A 28 43.22 5.12 20.91
C ILE A 28 41.97 5.39 21.75
N VAL A 29 42.08 6.21 22.80
CA VAL A 29 40.92 6.57 23.64
C VAL A 29 39.85 7.32 22.84
N GLY A 30 40.26 8.26 22.00
CA GLY A 30 39.35 8.99 21.12
C GLY A 30 38.62 8.06 20.14
N SER A 31 39.34 7.16 19.50
CA SER A 31 38.76 6.15 18.58
C SER A 31 37.76 5.24 19.29
N PHE A 32 38.12 4.73 20.48
CA PHE A 32 37.23 3.89 21.27
C PHE A 32 35.96 4.64 21.72
N SER A 33 36.13 5.87 22.19
CA SER A 33 35.00 6.72 22.60
C SER A 33 34.03 7.00 21.44
N PHE A 34 34.55 7.26 20.24
CA PHE A 34 33.77 7.44 19.06
C PHE A 34 32.97 6.17 18.65
N GLN A 35 33.65 5.00 18.73
CA GLN A 35 33.01 3.72 18.42
C GLN A 35 31.87 3.41 19.41
N VAL A 36 32.09 3.61 20.73
CA VAL A 36 31.03 3.41 21.73
C VAL A 36 29.86 4.35 21.53
N ALA A 37 30.12 5.61 21.18
CA ALA A 37 29.03 6.57 20.84
C ALA A 37 28.23 6.14 19.62
N LEU A 38 28.91 5.67 18.56
CA LEU A 38 28.26 5.17 17.35
C LEU A 38 27.41 3.92 17.61
N GLU A 39 27.95 2.96 18.38
CA GLU A 39 27.21 1.75 18.79
C GLU A 39 25.97 2.11 19.62
N GLY A 40 26.10 3.07 20.55
CA GLY A 40 24.98 3.58 21.33
C GLY A 40 23.86 4.19 20.48
N MET A 41 24.23 4.96 19.45
CA MET A 41 23.25 5.52 18.48
C MET A 41 22.57 4.41 17.67
N LEU A 42 23.32 3.42 17.18
CA LEU A 42 22.77 2.30 16.42
C LEU A 42 21.80 1.45 17.26
N VAL A 43 22.15 1.16 18.51
CA VAL A 43 21.27 0.43 19.44
C VAL A 43 19.99 1.22 19.73
N SER A 44 20.12 2.53 19.94
CA SER A 44 18.96 3.41 20.16
C SER A 44 18.02 3.42 18.94
N ARG A 45 18.57 3.54 17.72
CA ARG A 45 17.79 3.50 16.48
C ARG A 45 17.09 2.16 16.28
N LYS A 46 17.81 1.04 16.47
CA LYS A 46 17.21 -0.30 16.39
C LYS A 46 16.08 -0.50 17.41
N LYS A 47 16.25 0.03 18.63
CA LYS A 47 15.21 -0.04 19.67
C LYS A 47 13.95 0.75 19.27
N LYS A 48 14.11 1.93 18.67
CA LYS A 48 12.97 2.72 18.14
C LYS A 48 12.29 1.99 17.00
N GLN A 49 13.05 1.45 16.05
CA GLN A 49 12.51 0.69 14.92
C GLN A 49 11.72 -0.54 15.40
N PHE A 50 12.27 -1.32 16.35
CA PHE A 50 11.56 -2.45 16.94
C PHE A 50 10.26 -2.03 17.64
N LYS A 51 10.28 -0.90 18.36
CA LYS A 51 9.06 -0.36 18.98
C LYS A 51 8.02 0.05 17.93
N ALA A 52 8.43 0.74 16.86
CA ALA A 52 7.55 1.15 15.79
C ALA A 52 6.94 -0.07 15.09
N GLU A 53 7.73 -1.11 14.82
CA GLU A 53 7.25 -2.38 14.28
C GLU A 53 6.20 -3.05 15.19
N MET A 54 6.48 -3.14 16.49
CA MET A 54 5.53 -3.73 17.46
C MET A 54 4.22 -2.93 17.53
N LEU A 55 4.29 -1.60 17.44
CA LEU A 55 3.12 -0.74 17.39
C LEU A 55 2.32 -0.96 16.10
N ALA A 56 2.99 -1.07 14.95
CA ALA A 56 2.33 -1.37 13.67
C ALA A 56 1.64 -2.75 13.70
N ARG A 57 2.30 -3.78 14.26
CA ARG A 57 1.69 -5.11 14.45
C ARG A 57 0.47 -5.06 15.37
N SER A 58 0.55 -4.27 16.45
CA SER A 58 -0.60 -4.05 17.34
C SER A 58 -1.78 -3.38 16.63
N GLY A 59 -1.51 -2.49 15.67
CA GLY A 59 -2.56 -1.89 14.84
C GLY A 59 -3.25 -2.91 13.92
N VAL A 60 -2.50 -3.85 13.35
CA VAL A 60 -3.08 -4.96 12.57
C VAL A 60 -3.97 -5.85 13.45
N ASP A 61 -3.53 -6.17 14.67
CA ASP A 61 -4.35 -6.96 15.60
C ASP A 61 -5.60 -6.21 16.06
N TYR A 62 -5.50 -4.88 16.25
CA TYR A 62 -6.64 -4.02 16.54
C TYR A 62 -7.65 -4.02 15.37
N ALA A 63 -7.17 -3.85 14.12
CA ALA A 63 -8.04 -3.95 12.94
C ALA A 63 -8.73 -5.30 12.84
N ARG A 64 -7.99 -6.39 13.09
CA ARG A 64 -8.58 -7.74 13.11
C ARG A 64 -9.70 -7.86 14.13
N ALA A 65 -9.53 -7.30 15.33
CA ALA A 65 -10.56 -7.32 16.36
C ALA A 65 -11.83 -6.54 15.94
N ILE A 66 -11.69 -5.38 15.28
CA ILE A 66 -12.83 -4.63 14.71
C ILE A 66 -13.55 -5.46 13.65
N ILE A 67 -12.82 -6.07 12.73
CA ILE A 67 -13.38 -6.88 11.65
C ILE A 67 -14.08 -8.12 12.22
N GLU A 68 -13.50 -8.82 13.17
CA GLU A 68 -14.13 -9.97 13.84
C GLU A 68 -15.42 -9.58 14.56
N GLN A 69 -15.43 -8.43 15.23
CA GLN A 69 -16.63 -7.91 15.89
C GLN A 69 -17.73 -7.59 14.88
N ASN A 70 -17.36 -6.97 13.75
CA ASN A 70 -18.29 -6.70 12.66
C ASN A 70 -18.91 -8.00 12.10
N GLN A 71 -18.10 -9.04 11.88
CA GLN A 71 -18.62 -10.33 11.41
C GLN A 71 -19.58 -10.97 12.42
N ARG A 72 -19.25 -10.94 13.70
CA ARG A 72 -20.16 -11.45 14.76
C ARG A 72 -21.46 -10.67 14.84
N ALA A 73 -21.41 -9.34 14.69
CA ALA A 73 -22.61 -8.49 14.67
C ALA A 73 -23.53 -8.85 13.50
N ARG A 74 -22.97 -9.17 12.31
CA ARG A 74 -23.73 -9.65 11.16
C ARG A 74 -24.39 -10.99 11.42
N GLU A 75 -23.65 -11.96 11.98
CA GLU A 75 -24.18 -13.30 12.28
C GLU A 75 -25.34 -13.28 13.30
N LEU A 76 -25.33 -12.29 14.19
CA LEU A 76 -26.33 -12.14 15.24
C LEU A 76 -27.50 -11.20 14.85
N GLU A 77 -27.50 -10.64 13.62
CA GLU A 77 -28.49 -9.67 13.13
C GLU A 77 -28.73 -8.51 14.11
N ILE A 78 -27.68 -8.04 14.80
CA ILE A 78 -27.80 -6.97 15.79
C ILE A 78 -27.95 -5.63 15.06
N GLU A 79 -29.18 -5.19 14.86
CA GLU A 79 -29.53 -3.83 14.42
C GLU A 79 -29.16 -2.75 15.46
N ALA A 80 -28.92 -3.17 16.71
CA ALA A 80 -28.76 -2.27 17.88
C ALA A 80 -27.42 -1.52 17.95
N LEU A 81 -26.52 -1.67 16.97
CA LEU A 81 -25.22 -0.97 16.95
C LEU A 81 -25.31 0.47 16.43
N GLU A 82 -26.45 0.87 15.85
CA GLU A 82 -26.60 2.19 15.23
C GLU A 82 -26.65 3.34 16.26
N ASP A 83 -26.99 3.04 17.53
CA ASP A 83 -27.15 4.04 18.59
C ASP A 83 -25.96 4.12 19.57
N ASP A 84 -24.91 3.30 19.40
CA ASP A 84 -23.75 3.31 20.31
C ASP A 84 -22.67 4.29 19.83
N PRO A 85 -22.39 5.36 20.58
CA PRO A 85 -21.37 6.34 20.23
C PRO A 85 -19.93 5.84 20.43
N ASP A 86 -19.70 4.58 20.81
CA ASP A 86 -18.37 4.01 20.97
C ASP A 86 -17.63 4.00 19.61
N LEU A 87 -16.46 4.63 19.56
CA LEU A 87 -15.62 4.72 18.38
C LEU A 87 -15.32 3.35 17.75
N PHE A 88 -15.17 2.31 18.59
CA PHE A 88 -14.92 0.95 18.14
C PHE A 88 -16.14 0.39 17.40
N MET A 89 -17.35 0.61 17.93
CA MET A 89 -18.59 0.15 17.31
C MET A 89 -18.90 0.93 16.03
N GLN A 90 -18.64 2.24 16.01
CA GLN A 90 -18.75 3.06 14.80
C GLN A 90 -17.81 2.54 13.70
N SER A 91 -16.56 2.23 14.02
CA SER A 91 -15.62 1.65 13.06
C SER A 91 -16.11 0.32 12.50
N ALA A 92 -16.77 -0.51 13.31
CA ALA A 92 -17.35 -1.78 12.85
C ALA A 92 -18.51 -1.56 11.87
N LEU A 93 -19.37 -0.55 12.11
CA LEU A 93 -20.45 -0.18 11.18
C LEU A 93 -19.91 0.34 9.84
N TYR A 94 -18.89 1.19 9.86
CA TYR A 94 -18.23 1.67 8.63
C TYR A 94 -17.65 0.53 7.82
N VAL A 95 -16.94 -0.40 8.45
CA VAL A 95 -16.41 -1.60 7.79
C VAL A 95 -17.55 -2.44 7.17
N GLN A 96 -18.69 -2.56 7.86
CA GLN A 96 -19.86 -3.28 7.36
C GLN A 96 -20.43 -2.66 6.08
N ARG A 97 -20.44 -1.34 5.98
CA ARG A 97 -20.91 -0.60 4.80
C ARG A 97 -19.84 -0.47 3.70
N GLY A 98 -18.62 -0.98 3.94
CA GLY A 98 -17.50 -0.86 3.01
C GLY A 98 -16.84 0.51 2.99
N LEU A 99 -17.12 1.35 3.99
CA LEU A 99 -16.51 2.66 4.17
C LEU A 99 -15.12 2.53 4.79
N SER A 100 -14.25 3.49 4.48
CA SER A 100 -12.93 3.59 5.11
C SER A 100 -13.06 4.08 6.55
N THR A 101 -12.30 3.48 7.46
CA THR A 101 -12.21 3.94 8.86
C THR A 101 -10.75 4.06 9.28
N THR A 102 -10.45 5.12 10.03
CA THR A 102 -9.10 5.37 10.56
C THR A 102 -9.17 5.61 12.06
N SER A 103 -8.34 4.87 12.80
CA SER A 103 -8.21 5.00 14.26
C SER A 103 -6.78 5.32 14.64
N ASN A 104 -6.59 6.25 15.60
CA ASN A 104 -5.29 6.64 16.13
C ASN A 104 -5.21 6.28 17.62
N ILE A 105 -4.31 5.39 17.97
CA ILE A 105 -4.17 4.85 19.33
C ILE A 105 -2.81 5.23 19.90
N THR A 106 -2.82 5.77 21.13
CA THR A 106 -1.60 6.10 21.88
C THR A 106 -1.35 5.09 22.97
N ILE A 107 -0.18 4.46 22.96
CA ILE A 107 0.28 3.56 24.03
C ILE A 107 1.31 4.29 24.88
N THR A 108 0.98 4.53 26.14
CA THR A 108 1.82 5.27 27.09
C THR A 108 3.23 4.67 27.15
N ASN A 109 4.25 5.52 27.03
CA ASN A 109 5.67 5.18 27.04
C ASN A 109 6.18 4.29 25.88
N MET A 110 5.33 3.96 24.90
CA MET A 110 5.75 3.20 23.71
C MET A 110 5.73 4.06 22.45
N GLY A 111 4.64 4.75 22.18
CA GLY A 111 4.40 5.54 20.99
C GLY A 111 2.93 5.50 20.57
N THR A 112 2.70 5.70 19.29
CA THR A 112 1.34 5.68 18.72
C THR A 112 1.28 4.70 17.56
N PHE A 113 0.12 4.18 17.26
CA PHE A 113 -0.16 3.61 15.95
C PHE A 113 -1.44 4.21 15.36
N SER A 114 -1.43 4.36 14.05
CA SER A 114 -2.63 4.64 13.27
C SER A 114 -2.99 3.38 12.47
N VAL A 115 -4.26 3.09 12.36
CA VAL A 115 -4.76 2.00 11.53
C VAL A 115 -5.89 2.49 10.65
N THR A 116 -5.80 2.18 9.36
CA THR A 116 -6.85 2.43 8.38
C THR A 116 -7.35 1.08 7.87
N ILE A 117 -8.65 0.91 7.84
CA ILE A 117 -9.33 -0.25 7.26
C ILE A 117 -10.17 0.29 6.11
N GLU A 118 -9.97 -0.24 4.91
CA GLU A 118 -10.68 0.15 3.70
C GLU A 118 -10.99 -1.07 2.84
N SER A 119 -11.89 -0.92 1.86
CA SER A 119 -12.13 -1.96 0.87
C SER A 119 -10.89 -2.15 0.00
N ALA A 120 -10.49 -3.40 -0.24
CA ALA A 120 -9.52 -3.73 -1.27
C ALA A 120 -10.17 -3.89 -2.66
N GLU A 121 -11.51 -3.83 -2.72
CA GLU A 121 -12.35 -3.97 -3.92
C GLU A 121 -12.91 -2.61 -4.35
N ASN A 122 -12.11 -1.56 -4.21
CA ASN A 122 -12.46 -0.19 -4.56
C ASN A 122 -12.02 0.20 -5.98
N GLY A 123 -11.35 -0.69 -6.72
CA GLY A 123 -10.93 -0.56 -8.11
C GLY A 123 -11.47 -1.68 -8.98
N ARG A 124 -11.25 -1.57 -10.30
CA ARG A 124 -11.61 -2.62 -11.28
C ARG A 124 -10.58 -3.76 -11.18
N ASN A 125 -11.04 -5.00 -11.06
CA ASN A 125 -10.14 -6.15 -10.89
C ASN A 125 -9.51 -6.57 -12.22
N VAL A 126 -8.19 -6.40 -12.35
CA VAL A 126 -7.40 -6.69 -13.56
C VAL A 126 -7.58 -8.11 -14.07
N ASN A 127 -7.80 -9.07 -13.16
CA ASN A 127 -7.95 -10.49 -13.48
C ASN A 127 -9.35 -10.85 -14.03
N THR A 128 -10.29 -9.90 -14.04
CA THR A 128 -11.68 -10.14 -14.49
C THR A 128 -12.12 -9.21 -15.60
N LEU A 129 -11.32 -8.20 -15.95
CA LEU A 129 -11.63 -7.26 -17.01
C LEU A 129 -11.60 -7.96 -18.37
N ASN A 130 -12.66 -7.71 -19.16
CA ASN A 130 -12.68 -8.10 -20.57
C ASN A 130 -12.09 -7.00 -21.46
N ARG A 131 -11.88 -7.30 -22.74
CA ARG A 131 -11.29 -6.37 -23.73
C ARG A 131 -12.02 -5.02 -23.80
N LEU A 132 -13.36 -5.00 -23.78
CA LEU A 132 -14.13 -3.75 -23.85
C LEU A 132 -13.90 -2.88 -22.61
N GLN A 133 -13.82 -3.50 -21.43
CA GLN A 133 -13.57 -2.80 -20.19
C GLN A 133 -12.14 -2.25 -20.09
N TRP A 134 -11.16 -2.93 -20.70
CA TRP A 134 -9.81 -2.38 -20.87
C TRP A 134 -9.78 -1.16 -21.80
N ILE A 135 -10.54 -1.21 -22.90
CA ILE A 135 -10.66 -0.08 -23.83
C ILE A 135 -11.24 1.15 -23.12
N GLU A 136 -12.28 0.99 -22.28
CA GLU A 136 -12.84 2.08 -21.47
C GLU A 136 -11.78 2.75 -20.58
N ILE A 137 -10.96 1.93 -19.91
CA ILE A 137 -9.87 2.43 -19.05
C ILE A 137 -8.81 3.15 -19.87
N PHE A 138 -8.39 2.59 -21.00
CA PHE A 138 -7.36 3.18 -21.87
C PHE A 138 -7.83 4.49 -22.52
N GLU A 139 -9.09 4.55 -22.92
CA GLU A 139 -9.69 5.77 -23.47
C GLU A 139 -9.71 6.89 -22.42
N MET A 140 -10.18 6.60 -21.20
CA MET A 140 -10.17 7.55 -20.09
C MET A 140 -8.74 8.01 -19.72
N ALA A 141 -7.78 7.09 -19.78
CA ALA A 141 -6.38 7.37 -19.47
C ALA A 141 -5.61 8.05 -20.59
N ASN A 142 -6.23 8.26 -21.76
CA ASN A 142 -5.61 8.82 -22.96
C ASN A 142 -4.40 7.98 -23.45
N VAL A 143 -4.47 6.65 -23.29
CA VAL A 143 -3.50 5.74 -23.87
C VAL A 143 -3.69 5.70 -25.38
N PRO A 144 -2.63 5.78 -26.22
CA PRO A 144 -2.75 5.74 -27.66
C PRO A 144 -3.49 4.48 -28.16
N SER A 145 -4.53 4.65 -28.98
CA SER A 145 -5.34 3.52 -29.46
C SER A 145 -4.57 2.50 -30.30
N THR A 146 -3.41 2.89 -30.83
CA THR A 146 -2.49 2.00 -31.55
C THR A 146 -1.81 0.96 -30.66
N GLU A 147 -1.82 1.16 -29.32
CA GLU A 147 -1.19 0.28 -28.36
C GLU A 147 -2.19 -0.70 -27.71
N TRP A 148 -3.50 -0.42 -27.77
CA TRP A 148 -4.51 -1.16 -27.00
C TRP A 148 -4.52 -2.67 -27.28
N ASP A 149 -4.52 -3.06 -28.55
CA ASP A 149 -4.55 -4.48 -28.92
C ASP A 149 -3.33 -5.23 -28.40
N SER A 150 -2.13 -4.62 -28.50
CA SER A 150 -0.91 -5.28 -28.03
C SER A 150 -0.82 -5.34 -26.51
N LEU A 151 -1.32 -4.32 -25.79
CA LEU A 151 -1.38 -4.34 -24.34
C LEU A 151 -2.31 -5.42 -23.82
N ILE A 152 -3.51 -5.53 -24.41
CA ILE A 152 -4.53 -6.49 -24.00
C ILE A 152 -4.10 -7.91 -24.37
N ASP A 153 -3.63 -8.15 -25.62
CA ASP A 153 -3.22 -9.47 -26.06
C ASP A 153 -2.04 -10.01 -25.22
N CYS A 154 -1.03 -9.16 -24.91
CA CYS A 154 0.08 -9.56 -24.04
C CYS A 154 -0.37 -9.84 -22.60
N LEU A 155 -1.37 -9.15 -22.09
CA LEU A 155 -1.94 -9.42 -20.77
C LEU A 155 -2.77 -10.72 -20.77
N GLU A 156 -3.55 -10.97 -21.82
CA GLU A 156 -4.31 -12.21 -21.96
C GLU A 156 -3.36 -13.42 -21.98
N ASP A 157 -2.26 -13.37 -22.77
CA ASP A 157 -1.23 -14.41 -22.82
C ASP A 157 -0.49 -14.58 -21.48
N TRP A 158 -0.29 -13.49 -20.71
CA TRP A 158 0.32 -13.57 -19.37
C TRP A 158 -0.53 -14.34 -18.36
N ILE A 159 -1.87 -14.26 -18.51
CA ILE A 159 -2.82 -14.81 -17.54
C ILE A 159 -3.28 -16.22 -17.93
N ASP A 160 -3.45 -16.50 -19.21
CA ASP A 160 -4.01 -17.79 -19.65
C ASP A 160 -3.02 -18.94 -19.44
N GLU A 161 -3.52 -20.17 -19.49
CA GLU A 161 -2.71 -21.39 -19.31
C GLU A 161 -2.13 -21.91 -20.63
N GLY A 162 -2.35 -21.19 -21.73
CA GLY A 162 -1.92 -21.58 -23.07
C GLY A 162 -0.43 -21.34 -23.33
N ASP A 163 0.08 -21.90 -24.44
CA ASP A 163 1.41 -21.58 -24.99
C ASP A 163 1.26 -20.96 -26.40
N LEU A 164 0.03 -20.57 -26.78
CA LEU A 164 -0.27 -19.98 -28.10
C LEU A 164 -0.55 -18.50 -27.93
N HIS A 165 0.42 -17.70 -28.33
CA HIS A 165 0.29 -16.24 -28.26
C HIS A 165 -0.88 -15.70 -29.09
N GLY A 166 -1.56 -14.67 -28.59
CA GLY A 166 -2.53 -13.86 -29.32
C GLY A 166 -1.90 -13.19 -30.55
N LEU A 167 -2.72 -12.54 -31.37
CA LEU A 167 -2.26 -11.91 -32.62
C LEU A 167 -1.14 -10.89 -32.39
N ASN A 168 -1.24 -10.09 -31.32
CA ASN A 168 -0.26 -9.09 -30.91
C ASN A 168 0.35 -9.42 -29.53
N GLY A 169 0.15 -10.65 -29.05
CA GLY A 169 0.57 -11.13 -27.75
C GLY A 169 2.02 -11.64 -27.73
N ALA A 170 2.41 -12.21 -26.61
CA ALA A 170 3.75 -12.74 -26.40
C ALA A 170 3.76 -13.82 -25.32
N GLU A 171 4.30 -14.97 -25.66
CA GLU A 171 4.50 -16.10 -24.76
C GLU A 171 5.95 -16.24 -24.29
N SER A 172 6.25 -17.24 -23.48
CA SER A 172 7.57 -17.47 -22.87
C SER A 172 8.71 -17.63 -23.87
N ASP A 173 8.43 -18.00 -25.12
CA ASP A 173 9.37 -18.14 -26.23
C ASP A 173 9.59 -16.83 -27.02
N ASP A 174 8.90 -15.75 -26.65
CA ASP A 174 9.11 -14.43 -27.24
C ASP A 174 10.49 -13.88 -26.82
N PRO A 175 11.26 -13.30 -27.76
CA PRO A 175 12.57 -12.72 -27.48
C PRO A 175 12.57 -11.71 -26.32
N TYR A 176 11.47 -11.02 -26.06
CA TYR A 176 11.33 -10.11 -24.93
C TYR A 176 11.52 -10.84 -23.59
N TYR A 177 10.79 -11.94 -23.36
CA TYR A 177 10.88 -12.69 -22.09
C TYR A 177 12.18 -13.47 -21.97
N GLU A 178 12.74 -13.94 -23.10
CA GLU A 178 14.10 -14.55 -23.11
C GLU A 178 15.17 -13.54 -22.67
N GLU A 179 15.09 -12.29 -23.11
CA GLU A 179 16.03 -11.21 -22.73
C GLU A 179 15.84 -10.80 -21.26
N GLN A 180 14.60 -10.74 -20.77
CA GLN A 180 14.29 -10.41 -19.37
C GLN A 180 14.70 -11.54 -18.40
N GLY A 181 14.77 -12.78 -18.87
CA GLY A 181 15.18 -13.93 -18.06
C GLY A 181 14.11 -14.51 -17.16
N TYR A 182 12.84 -14.28 -17.48
CA TYR A 182 11.69 -14.89 -16.82
C TYR A 182 10.63 -15.30 -17.85
N PRO A 183 9.88 -16.39 -17.61
CA PRO A 183 8.76 -16.80 -18.47
C PRO A 183 7.49 -16.00 -18.15
N VAL A 184 6.48 -16.10 -19.00
CA VAL A 184 5.10 -15.67 -18.66
C VAL A 184 4.58 -16.48 -17.48
N LYS A 185 3.65 -15.89 -16.71
CA LYS A 185 3.18 -16.48 -15.45
C LYS A 185 2.17 -17.60 -15.66
N ASN A 186 1.38 -17.55 -16.72
CA ASN A 186 0.25 -18.44 -17.00
C ASN A 186 -0.71 -18.53 -15.82
N GLY A 187 -1.10 -17.37 -15.30
CA GLY A 187 -1.97 -17.26 -14.15
C GLY A 187 -2.34 -15.84 -13.76
N PRO A 188 -3.29 -15.66 -12.85
CA PRO A 188 -3.77 -14.34 -12.47
C PRO A 188 -2.66 -13.48 -11.85
N LEU A 189 -2.74 -12.17 -12.01
CA LEU A 189 -1.84 -11.21 -11.38
C LEU A 189 -2.01 -11.21 -9.87
N ASP A 190 -0.90 -11.18 -9.15
CA ASP A 190 -0.86 -11.06 -7.68
C ASP A 190 -0.82 -9.60 -7.20
N SER A 191 -0.36 -8.67 -8.06
CA SER A 191 -0.36 -7.24 -7.81
C SER A 191 -0.57 -6.45 -9.11
N VAL A 192 -1.01 -5.19 -8.99
CA VAL A 192 -1.17 -4.30 -10.14
C VAL A 192 0.18 -3.97 -10.80
N GLU A 193 1.24 -3.90 -9.98
CA GLU A 193 2.60 -3.63 -10.46
C GLU A 193 3.17 -4.77 -11.33
N GLU A 194 2.61 -5.97 -11.26
CA GLU A 194 2.99 -7.09 -12.11
C GLU A 194 2.75 -6.80 -13.60
N LEU A 195 1.85 -5.87 -13.92
CA LEU A 195 1.68 -5.35 -15.28
C LEU A 195 3.00 -4.87 -15.90
N LEU A 196 3.93 -4.34 -15.10
CA LEU A 196 5.25 -3.88 -15.57
C LEU A 196 6.18 -5.02 -16.01
N LEU A 197 5.86 -6.27 -15.71
CA LEU A 197 6.60 -7.45 -16.18
C LEU A 197 6.12 -7.91 -17.56
N ILE A 198 4.96 -7.42 -18.01
CA ILE A 198 4.30 -7.84 -19.24
C ILE A 198 4.84 -7.00 -20.40
N LYS A 199 5.12 -7.64 -21.52
CA LYS A 199 5.57 -6.98 -22.75
C LYS A 199 4.62 -5.85 -23.15
N ASN A 200 5.19 -4.72 -23.58
CA ASN A 200 4.52 -3.48 -23.97
C ASN A 200 3.97 -2.63 -22.82
N TRP A 201 3.73 -3.19 -21.63
CA TRP A 201 3.34 -2.42 -20.45
C TRP A 201 4.53 -1.64 -19.88
N ASN A 202 4.30 -0.42 -19.41
CA ASN A 202 5.36 0.45 -18.89
C ASN A 202 4.83 1.42 -17.81
N GLU A 203 5.77 2.09 -17.13
CA GLU A 203 5.47 3.04 -16.06
C GLU A 203 4.62 4.21 -16.52
N SER A 204 4.73 4.64 -17.79
CA SER A 204 3.94 5.74 -18.32
C SER A 204 2.45 5.41 -18.41
N ILE A 205 2.11 4.17 -18.73
CA ILE A 205 0.72 3.70 -18.74
C ILE A 205 0.23 3.52 -17.29
N LEU A 206 1.04 2.88 -16.45
CA LEU A 206 0.62 2.52 -15.10
C LEU A 206 0.53 3.73 -14.17
N TYR A 207 1.52 4.61 -14.19
CA TYR A 207 1.63 5.75 -13.25
C TYR A 207 1.38 7.12 -13.90
N GLY A 208 1.27 7.15 -15.22
CA GLY A 208 1.04 8.36 -15.98
C GLY A 208 2.31 9.03 -16.48
N LYS A 209 2.15 9.83 -17.53
CA LYS A 209 3.19 10.65 -18.15
C LYS A 209 2.62 12.04 -18.46
N SER A 210 3.36 13.10 -18.13
CA SER A 210 3.02 14.46 -18.56
C SER A 210 3.21 14.61 -20.07
N ALA A 211 2.41 15.50 -20.70
CA ALA A 211 2.62 15.86 -22.10
C ALA A 211 4.03 16.44 -22.31
N ASP A 212 4.67 16.04 -23.40
CA ASP A 212 5.97 16.51 -23.83
C ASP A 212 6.02 16.69 -25.37
N ASP A 213 7.20 16.98 -25.92
CA ASP A 213 7.39 17.18 -27.38
C ASP A 213 7.16 15.88 -28.17
N GLU A 214 7.11 14.73 -27.53
CA GLU A 214 6.96 13.41 -28.18
C GLU A 214 5.54 12.86 -28.12
N GLY A 215 4.64 13.44 -27.29
CA GLY A 215 3.26 12.99 -27.20
C GLY A 215 2.40 13.68 -26.14
N ASP A 216 1.12 13.31 -26.15
CA ASP A 216 0.12 13.79 -25.21
C ASP A 216 0.33 13.18 -23.80
N ALA A 217 -0.29 13.79 -22.79
CA ALA A 217 -0.30 13.27 -21.44
C ALA A 217 -1.06 11.94 -21.39
N ILE A 218 -0.52 10.97 -20.62
CA ILE A 218 -1.22 9.74 -20.26
C ILE A 218 -1.54 9.83 -18.76
N TYR A 219 -2.80 9.56 -18.41
CA TYR A 219 -3.22 9.50 -17.01
C TYR A 219 -2.96 8.09 -16.47
N GLY A 220 -2.30 7.99 -15.31
CA GLY A 220 -1.98 6.70 -14.71
C GLY A 220 -3.23 5.89 -14.36
N ILE A 221 -3.18 4.58 -14.60
CA ILE A 221 -4.31 3.67 -14.34
C ILE A 221 -4.16 2.85 -13.07
N ALA A 222 -3.01 2.90 -12.39
CA ALA A 222 -2.76 2.09 -11.20
C ALA A 222 -3.84 2.25 -10.11
N ASP A 223 -4.29 3.50 -9.88
CA ASP A 223 -5.31 3.82 -8.87
C ASP A 223 -6.74 3.41 -9.29
N LEU A 224 -6.94 3.01 -10.54
CA LEU A 224 -8.21 2.48 -11.03
C LEU A 224 -8.34 0.98 -10.82
N LEU A 225 -7.23 0.29 -10.54
CA LEU A 225 -7.12 -1.16 -10.62
C LEU A 225 -6.95 -1.80 -9.24
N THR A 226 -7.36 -3.05 -9.16
CA THR A 226 -7.09 -3.96 -8.05
C THR A 226 -6.89 -5.38 -8.58
N VAL A 227 -6.28 -6.26 -7.77
CA VAL A 227 -6.25 -7.71 -8.04
C VAL A 227 -7.23 -8.48 -7.15
N TRP A 228 -7.93 -7.77 -6.26
CA TRP A 228 -8.77 -8.38 -5.22
C TRP A 228 -10.25 -8.37 -5.60
N GLY A 229 -10.96 -9.42 -5.18
CA GLY A 229 -12.41 -9.51 -5.30
C GLY A 229 -12.89 -10.23 -6.58
N ASP A 230 -14.19 -10.21 -6.76
CA ASP A 230 -14.95 -10.92 -7.80
C ASP A 230 -15.19 -10.10 -9.08
N GLY A 231 -14.53 -8.96 -9.21
CA GLY A 231 -14.70 -8.03 -10.34
C GLY A 231 -15.75 -6.94 -10.12
N LYS A 232 -16.57 -7.04 -9.07
CA LYS A 232 -17.52 -5.98 -8.71
C LYS A 232 -16.85 -4.94 -7.82
N VAL A 233 -17.02 -3.68 -8.18
CA VAL A 233 -16.47 -2.55 -7.44
C VAL A 233 -17.41 -2.15 -6.29
N ASN A 234 -16.84 -1.88 -5.12
CA ASN A 234 -17.62 -1.40 -3.99
C ASN A 234 -17.96 0.09 -4.15
N LEU A 235 -19.25 0.40 -4.37
CA LEU A 235 -19.74 1.77 -4.56
C LEU A 235 -19.46 2.70 -3.38
N ASN A 236 -19.41 2.19 -2.15
CA ASN A 236 -19.16 3.03 -0.98
C ASN A 236 -17.69 3.48 -0.86
N SER A 237 -16.75 2.77 -1.51
CA SER A 237 -15.32 3.03 -1.41
C SER A 237 -14.64 3.42 -2.73
N ALA A 238 -15.30 3.20 -3.88
CA ALA A 238 -14.74 3.55 -5.19
C ALA A 238 -14.43 5.04 -5.28
N THR A 239 -13.25 5.37 -5.80
CA THR A 239 -12.88 6.76 -6.05
C THR A 239 -13.68 7.34 -7.22
N THR A 240 -13.72 8.67 -7.31
CA THR A 240 -14.33 9.37 -8.45
C THR A 240 -13.75 8.87 -9.78
N ASN A 241 -12.44 8.69 -9.88
CA ASN A 241 -11.77 8.22 -11.08
C ASN A 241 -12.17 6.78 -11.44
N VAL A 242 -12.32 5.90 -10.45
CA VAL A 242 -12.81 4.54 -10.69
C VAL A 242 -14.24 4.55 -11.24
N LEU A 243 -15.12 5.39 -10.70
CA LEU A 243 -16.49 5.52 -11.22
C LEU A 243 -16.51 6.09 -12.64
N LEU A 244 -15.70 7.12 -12.92
CA LEU A 244 -15.56 7.70 -14.27
C LEU A 244 -14.97 6.71 -15.29
N SER A 245 -14.25 5.67 -14.86
CA SER A 245 -13.74 4.63 -15.74
C SER A 245 -14.81 3.70 -16.31
N TYR A 246 -16.05 3.82 -15.84
CA TYR A 246 -17.22 3.18 -16.43
C TYR A 246 -17.91 4.18 -17.35
N ALA A 247 -18.07 3.84 -18.62
CA ALA A 247 -18.60 4.73 -19.66
C ALA A 247 -20.03 5.27 -19.40
N GLU A 248 -20.76 4.60 -18.50
CA GLU A 248 -22.13 4.99 -18.13
C GLU A 248 -22.23 6.07 -17.04
N TYR A 249 -21.11 6.35 -16.31
CA TYR A 249 -21.10 7.37 -15.27
C TYR A 249 -20.60 8.71 -15.80
N GLU A 250 -21.52 9.51 -16.30
CA GLU A 250 -21.25 10.88 -16.73
C GLU A 250 -21.97 11.89 -15.82
N GLY A 251 -21.24 12.92 -15.42
CA GLY A 251 -21.80 14.15 -14.84
C GLY A 251 -22.68 13.93 -13.61
N TRP A 252 -24.00 14.09 -13.76
CA TRP A 252 -24.98 14.10 -12.66
C TRP A 252 -25.17 12.73 -11.99
N GLU A 253 -24.95 11.64 -12.69
CA GLU A 253 -25.05 10.27 -12.13
C GLU A 253 -23.93 10.04 -11.11
N LEU A 254 -22.71 10.45 -11.45
CA LEU A 254 -21.58 10.43 -10.54
C LEU A 254 -21.83 11.31 -9.31
N GLU A 255 -22.33 12.55 -9.50
CA GLU A 255 -22.67 13.45 -8.40
C GLU A 255 -23.75 12.83 -7.50
N GLY A 256 -24.74 12.16 -8.09
CA GLY A 256 -25.79 11.43 -7.36
C GLY A 256 -25.22 10.33 -6.47
N VAL A 257 -24.25 9.54 -6.93
CA VAL A 257 -23.56 8.52 -6.13
C VAL A 257 -22.78 9.16 -4.97
N LEU A 258 -22.00 10.21 -5.26
CA LEU A 258 -21.19 10.88 -4.24
C LEU A 258 -22.03 11.56 -3.16
N GLU A 259 -23.12 12.20 -3.52
CA GLU A 259 -24.03 12.81 -2.55
C GLU A 259 -24.78 11.75 -1.72
N SER A 260 -25.24 10.66 -2.35
CA SER A 260 -25.94 9.58 -1.63
C SER A 260 -25.06 8.85 -0.62
N ARG A 261 -23.72 8.85 -0.81
CA ARG A 261 -22.77 8.32 0.19
C ARG A 261 -22.74 9.09 1.50
N LYS A 262 -23.14 10.38 1.51
CA LYS A 262 -23.15 11.24 2.70
C LYS A 262 -24.36 10.99 3.60
N GLY A 263 -25.15 9.97 3.29
CA GLY A 263 -26.35 9.65 4.07
C GLY A 263 -27.47 10.67 3.93
N LEU A 264 -28.41 10.64 4.85
CA LEU A 264 -29.61 11.48 4.82
C LEU A 264 -29.34 12.92 5.29
N ASP A 265 -28.32 13.11 6.13
CA ASP A 265 -27.96 14.43 6.66
C ASP A 265 -27.02 15.22 5.73
N GLY A 266 -26.45 14.57 4.69
CA GLY A 266 -25.54 15.16 3.72
C GLY A 266 -24.17 15.53 4.30
N ILE A 267 -23.79 15.01 5.47
CA ILE A 267 -22.55 15.32 6.19
C ILE A 267 -21.68 14.07 6.24
N GLU A 268 -20.48 14.14 5.67
CA GLU A 268 -19.51 13.05 5.73
C GLU A 268 -19.00 12.81 7.16
N GLY A 269 -18.81 11.57 7.55
CA GLY A 269 -18.27 11.15 8.84
C GLY A 269 -19.37 10.89 9.88
N THR A 270 -20.62 10.69 9.46
CA THR A 270 -21.75 10.41 10.35
C THR A 270 -22.23 8.95 10.25
N LEU A 271 -23.06 8.50 11.20
CA LEU A 271 -23.47 7.09 11.28
C LEU A 271 -24.39 6.65 10.14
N ASP A 272 -25.00 7.57 9.42
CA ASP A 272 -25.87 7.27 8.28
C ASP A 272 -25.14 7.25 6.93
N ASP A 273 -23.83 7.52 6.92
CA ASP A 273 -22.99 7.45 5.71
C ASP A 273 -23.05 6.09 5.02
N GLY A 274 -22.89 6.15 3.70
CA GLY A 274 -22.82 5.00 2.80
C GLY A 274 -24.17 4.53 2.31
N LEU A 275 -24.20 4.14 1.04
CA LEU A 275 -25.35 3.51 0.39
C LEU A 275 -25.71 2.20 1.11
N ARG A 276 -27.00 1.96 1.27
CA ARG A 276 -27.56 0.73 1.87
C ARG A 276 -28.12 -0.22 0.82
N SER A 277 -28.51 0.32 -0.36
CA SER A 277 -28.93 -0.43 -1.55
C SER A 277 -28.33 0.20 -2.80
N ILE A 278 -27.94 -0.64 -3.75
CA ILE A 278 -27.50 -0.18 -5.08
C ILE A 278 -28.64 0.49 -5.85
N ASP A 279 -29.89 0.16 -5.50
CA ASP A 279 -31.09 0.76 -6.11
C ASP A 279 -31.24 2.26 -5.78
N GLU A 280 -30.61 2.75 -4.72
CA GLU A 280 -30.66 4.18 -4.33
C GLU A 280 -30.05 5.08 -5.42
N VAL A 281 -29.13 4.52 -6.21
CA VAL A 281 -28.42 5.23 -7.28
C VAL A 281 -28.63 4.56 -8.64
N ASN A 282 -29.57 3.63 -8.76
CA ASN A 282 -29.86 2.83 -9.95
C ASN A 282 -28.60 2.16 -10.57
N ALA A 283 -27.67 1.74 -9.72
CA ALA A 283 -26.44 1.13 -10.18
C ALA A 283 -26.64 -0.32 -10.66
N ASP A 284 -25.79 -0.76 -11.58
CA ASP A 284 -25.79 -2.12 -12.12
C ASP A 284 -25.19 -3.11 -11.10
N GLY A 285 -26.00 -4.00 -10.55
CA GLY A 285 -25.57 -5.03 -9.60
C GLY A 285 -24.64 -6.10 -10.19
N GLU A 286 -24.45 -6.15 -11.52
CA GLU A 286 -23.42 -6.99 -12.13
C GLU A 286 -22.00 -6.36 -12.03
N LYS A 287 -21.93 -5.02 -11.97
CA LYS A 287 -20.68 -4.26 -11.91
C LYS A 287 -20.34 -3.79 -10.50
N PHE A 288 -21.35 -3.56 -9.66
CA PHE A 288 -21.21 -2.90 -8.37
C PHE A 288 -21.75 -3.71 -7.20
N LYS A 289 -21.20 -3.43 -6.02
CA LYS A 289 -21.63 -3.96 -4.72
C LYS A 289 -21.42 -2.91 -3.62
N LEU A 290 -21.97 -3.14 -2.43
CA LEU A 290 -21.84 -2.26 -1.27
C LEU A 290 -21.00 -2.87 -0.15
N GLN A 291 -20.70 -4.17 -0.25
CA GLN A 291 -19.96 -4.89 0.78
C GLN A 291 -18.73 -5.54 0.16
N SER A 292 -17.61 -5.44 0.86
CA SER A 292 -16.36 -6.03 0.42
C SER A 292 -16.11 -7.36 1.11
N THR A 293 -15.53 -8.30 0.38
CA THR A 293 -15.00 -9.57 0.90
C THR A 293 -13.50 -9.48 1.19
N PHE A 294 -12.82 -8.50 0.61
CA PHE A 294 -11.42 -8.23 0.87
C PHE A 294 -11.26 -6.82 1.45
N LEU A 295 -10.57 -6.74 2.58
CA LEU A 295 -10.26 -5.49 3.27
C LEU A 295 -8.76 -5.25 3.27
N LYS A 296 -8.35 -4.04 2.93
CA LYS A 296 -6.99 -3.56 3.09
C LYS A 296 -6.84 -2.88 4.43
N VAL A 297 -5.89 -3.35 5.20
CA VAL A 297 -5.53 -2.78 6.51
C VAL A 297 -4.14 -2.17 6.38
N THR A 298 -4.05 -0.88 6.58
CA THR A 298 -2.78 -0.14 6.67
C THR A 298 -2.56 0.27 8.11
N SER A 299 -1.48 -0.21 8.72
CA SER A 299 -1.09 0.15 10.09
C SER A 299 0.28 0.82 10.09
N ILE A 300 0.37 2.00 10.72
CA ILE A 300 1.59 2.77 10.87
C ILE A 300 1.90 2.93 12.35
N GLY A 301 2.98 2.32 12.81
CA GLY A 301 3.49 2.45 14.17
C GLY A 301 4.56 3.53 14.25
N ASN A 302 4.46 4.44 15.24
CA ASN A 302 5.38 5.55 15.44
C ASN A 302 6.05 5.48 16.81
N ALA A 303 7.39 5.47 16.84
CA ALA A 303 8.20 5.49 18.06
C ALA A 303 9.28 6.58 18.00
N GLY A 304 8.93 7.78 18.47
CA GLY A 304 9.76 8.98 18.36
C GLY A 304 9.82 9.47 16.93
N ASP A 305 10.99 9.43 16.32
CA ASP A 305 11.27 9.85 14.94
C ASP A 305 11.30 8.69 13.93
N THR A 306 10.85 7.52 14.34
CA THR A 306 10.89 6.31 13.52
C THR A 306 9.47 5.81 13.30
N ALA A 307 9.11 5.55 12.05
CA ALA A 307 7.83 4.96 11.67
C ALA A 307 8.05 3.58 11.00
N TYR A 308 7.03 2.73 11.10
CA TYR A 308 6.99 1.41 10.49
C TYR A 308 5.59 1.16 9.94
N ARG A 309 5.50 0.80 8.66
CA ARG A 309 4.23 0.55 7.98
C ARG A 309 4.06 -0.95 7.74
N ILE A 310 2.85 -1.43 7.99
CA ILE A 310 2.39 -2.77 7.63
C ILE A 310 1.10 -2.62 6.82
N GLU A 311 1.06 -3.24 5.66
CA GLU A 311 -0.11 -3.35 4.81
C GLU A 311 -0.53 -4.81 4.72
N VAL A 312 -1.80 -5.09 5.00
CA VAL A 312 -2.35 -6.44 5.04
C VAL A 312 -3.64 -6.48 4.25
N ILE A 313 -3.83 -7.51 3.43
CA ILE A 313 -5.14 -7.81 2.87
C ILE A 313 -5.75 -8.96 3.66
N MET A 314 -6.95 -8.74 4.13
CA MET A 314 -7.74 -9.70 4.90
C MET A 314 -8.98 -10.10 4.11
N GLN A 315 -9.13 -11.39 3.85
CA GLN A 315 -10.34 -11.96 3.25
C GLN A 315 -11.35 -12.29 4.34
N LEU A 316 -12.58 -11.83 4.17
CA LEU A 316 -13.69 -12.10 5.07
C LEU A 316 -14.28 -13.48 4.77
N GLN A 317 -13.87 -14.49 5.51
CA GLN A 317 -14.42 -15.86 5.43
C GLN A 317 -14.87 -16.31 6.83
N GLY A 318 -16.21 -16.38 7.04
CA GLY A 318 -16.77 -16.76 8.34
C GLY A 318 -16.41 -15.76 9.44
N ALA A 319 -16.34 -16.25 10.69
CA ALA A 319 -16.18 -15.40 11.88
C ALA A 319 -14.77 -14.77 12.03
N ARG A 320 -13.77 -15.25 11.30
CA ARG A 320 -12.40 -14.75 11.40
C ARG A 320 -11.84 -14.39 10.03
N PRO A 321 -11.25 -13.17 9.88
CA PRO A 321 -10.61 -12.79 8.63
C PRO A 321 -9.32 -13.60 8.42
N LEU A 322 -9.13 -14.05 7.17
CA LEU A 322 -7.90 -14.71 6.73
C LEU A 322 -6.95 -13.66 6.13
N VAL A 323 -5.71 -13.63 6.61
CA VAL A 323 -4.67 -12.81 5.97
C VAL A 323 -4.20 -13.51 4.70
N VAL A 324 -4.38 -12.85 3.55
CA VAL A 324 -3.99 -13.35 2.22
C VAL A 324 -2.77 -12.64 1.64
N TYR A 325 -2.47 -11.44 2.14
CA TYR A 325 -1.30 -10.68 1.74
C TYR A 325 -0.73 -9.93 2.94
N TRP A 326 0.60 -9.86 3.00
CA TRP A 326 1.32 -9.14 4.05
C TRP A 326 2.54 -8.44 3.46
N ASN A 327 2.62 -7.13 3.62
CA ASN A 327 3.76 -6.31 3.24
C ASN A 327 4.16 -5.42 4.42
N GLU A 328 5.46 -5.38 4.74
CA GLU A 328 5.97 -4.57 5.84
C GLU A 328 7.25 -3.86 5.44
N LYS A 329 7.36 -2.59 5.81
CA LYS A 329 8.54 -1.78 5.54
C LYS A 329 8.73 -0.68 6.58
N PRO A 330 9.99 -0.36 6.95
CA PRO A 330 10.27 0.86 7.68
C PRO A 330 9.91 2.07 6.80
N GLU A 331 9.25 3.06 7.39
CA GLU A 331 9.11 4.37 6.77
C GLU A 331 10.34 5.22 7.11
N ALA A 332 10.92 5.86 6.09
CA ALA A 332 12.16 6.63 6.21
C ALA A 332 11.96 7.98 6.90
#